data_ae5eb24752f0f431806968295238438a
#
_entry.id   ae5eb24752f0f431806968295238438a
#
_cell.length_a   1.000
_cell.length_b   1.000
_cell.length_c   1.000
_cell.angle_alpha   90.00
_cell.angle_beta   90.00
_cell.angle_gamma   90.00
#
_symmetry.space_group_name_H-M   'P 1'
#
loop_
_entity.id
_entity.type
_entity.pdbx_description
1 polymer ?
#
loop_
_entity_poly.entity_id
_entity_poly.type
_entity_poly.pdbx_seq_one_letter_code
_entity_poly.pdbx_strand_id
1 'polypeptide(L)'
;MITMLKRISNIHALDAAYDLAIIGAGPAGMSAAAEASAAGANVVLFDENPAAGGQIYRGIEHNTTARRPFLGTDYWRGKEVLQAFIASNATYVPQALVWSVEPQDGDDDGVDLRVSVSGKSGIVSARRVIFATGAMERPMPVRGWTLPGVMTVGAAQIALKTSGLLPNGRVVLAGTGPLLYMFAAQLLQAGGKVAALLDTTPGANYAKAASNLPSFLFSPYSLKGLSLLLKVRKSVPVYSGVTEIAIEGKDEAEAICFSTKGKTHRLAVDSVFLHQGVIPNNNLANASGCTLVWNDGQKCFQPQLDDNGRSSVPSIYIAGDGSGIGGALVAEHSGRVAALAACRDIFPALATTLSSKIAKLHAQARRFERGRSFIDALYLPAQAFRAPADRDMIVCRCEEVTAGAIRDAAACNIAGPNQLKTMFRCGMGPCQGRLCSSTVTEILAEVQNRAPETVGFYRLRAPVKPVPLSEIAALPPTPDAVFAVTGEQPDNSPTI
;
A
#
# COMPACT_ATOMS: atom_id res chain seq x y z
N MET A 1 28.58 0.87 23.99
CA MET A 1 28.76 0.11 22.74
C MET A 1 27.69 0.58 21.80
N ILE A 2 28.02 1.24 20.68
CA ILE A 2 27.00 1.65 19.69
C ILE A 2 26.56 0.37 19.00
N THR A 3 25.38 -0.10 19.34
CA THR A 3 24.80 -1.28 18.72
C THR A 3 24.42 -0.89 17.30
N MET A 4 25.00 -1.50 16.30
CA MET A 4 24.64 -1.31 14.90
C MET A 4 23.53 -2.28 14.54
N LEU A 5 22.59 -1.85 13.72
CA LEU A 5 21.52 -2.68 13.15
C LEU A 5 22.10 -4.00 12.59
N LYS A 6 21.62 -5.13 13.07
CA LYS A 6 22.02 -6.47 12.56
C LYS A 6 21.35 -6.70 11.22
N ARG A 7 22.09 -6.68 10.11
CA ARG A 7 21.55 -7.00 8.76
C ARG A 7 21.83 -8.47 8.43
N ILE A 8 20.80 -9.19 8.01
CA ILE A 8 20.87 -10.61 7.63
C ILE A 8 20.36 -10.76 6.19
N SER A 9 21.09 -11.51 5.36
CA SER A 9 20.74 -11.83 3.97
C SER A 9 20.59 -13.35 3.72
N ASN A 10 20.60 -14.15 4.77
CA ASN A 10 20.46 -15.60 4.71
C ASN A 10 19.42 -16.06 5.73
N ILE A 11 18.39 -16.77 5.26
CA ILE A 11 17.30 -17.26 6.10
C ILE A 11 17.78 -18.16 7.25
N HIS A 12 18.82 -18.95 7.04
CA HIS A 12 19.37 -19.85 8.05
C HIS A 12 20.20 -19.14 9.14
N ALA A 13 20.47 -17.85 9.01
CA ALA A 13 21.16 -17.05 10.03
C ALA A 13 20.16 -16.29 10.93
N LEU A 14 18.86 -16.48 10.73
CA LEU A 14 17.81 -15.95 11.59
C LEU A 14 17.62 -16.84 12.81
N ASP A 15 17.21 -16.23 13.91
CA ASP A 15 16.71 -16.97 15.06
C ASP A 15 15.38 -17.66 14.67
N ALA A 16 15.12 -18.83 15.25
CA ALA A 16 13.90 -19.57 14.96
C ALA A 16 12.63 -18.82 15.45
N ALA A 17 12.76 -18.04 16.53
CA ALA A 17 11.65 -17.31 17.13
C ALA A 17 12.05 -15.88 17.57
N TYR A 18 11.08 -15.00 17.48
CA TYR A 18 11.18 -13.59 17.88
C TYR A 18 10.00 -13.19 18.78
N ASP A 19 10.18 -12.15 19.57
CA ASP A 19 9.03 -11.55 20.28
C ASP A 19 8.10 -10.84 19.28
N LEU A 20 8.69 -10.09 18.35
CA LEU A 20 7.94 -9.29 17.37
C LEU A 20 8.56 -9.39 15.97
N ALA A 21 7.73 -9.80 15.00
CA ALA A 21 8.05 -9.68 13.58
C ALA A 21 7.38 -8.43 13.00
N ILE A 22 8.08 -7.74 12.09
CA ILE A 22 7.55 -6.56 11.37
C ILE A 22 7.73 -6.79 9.88
N ILE A 23 6.69 -6.54 9.09
CA ILE A 23 6.70 -6.74 7.64
C ILE A 23 6.57 -5.40 6.94
N GLY A 24 7.67 -4.93 6.33
CA GLY A 24 7.80 -3.66 5.63
C GLY A 24 8.64 -2.63 6.38
N ALA A 25 9.74 -2.16 5.76
CA ALA A 25 10.64 -1.13 6.30
C ALA A 25 10.28 0.28 5.80
N GLY A 26 8.98 0.58 5.70
CA GLY A 26 8.48 1.95 5.51
C GLY A 26 8.52 2.76 6.81
N PRO A 27 7.97 4.01 6.81
CA PRO A 27 7.93 4.85 8.00
C PRO A 27 7.35 4.14 9.23
N ALA A 28 6.25 3.42 9.06
CA ALA A 28 5.60 2.69 10.15
C ALA A 28 6.50 1.56 10.70
N GLY A 29 7.04 0.72 9.80
CA GLY A 29 7.85 -0.42 10.23
C GLY A 29 9.19 -0.03 10.87
N MET A 30 9.89 0.96 10.31
CA MET A 30 11.13 1.49 10.92
C MET A 30 10.86 2.07 12.32
N SER A 31 9.79 2.86 12.45
CA SER A 31 9.41 3.45 13.74
C SER A 31 8.95 2.38 14.74
N ALA A 32 8.24 1.36 14.28
CA ALA A 32 7.82 0.23 15.11
C ALA A 32 9.03 -0.57 15.60
N ALA A 33 9.98 -0.87 14.73
CA ALA A 33 11.19 -1.63 15.10
C ALA A 33 12.04 -0.89 16.13
N ALA A 34 12.23 0.43 15.95
CA ALA A 34 12.97 1.24 16.90
C ALA A 34 12.27 1.30 18.28
N GLU A 35 10.96 1.49 18.31
CA GLU A 35 10.18 1.60 19.55
C GLU A 35 10.09 0.27 20.30
N ALA A 36 9.84 -0.84 19.59
CA ALA A 36 9.78 -2.18 20.20
C ALA A 36 11.14 -2.62 20.74
N SER A 37 12.23 -2.39 19.99
CA SER A 37 13.59 -2.67 20.49
C SER A 37 13.93 -1.85 21.74
N ALA A 38 13.51 -0.58 21.81
CA ALA A 38 13.67 0.26 22.98
C ALA A 38 12.81 -0.21 24.17
N ALA A 39 11.73 -0.95 23.93
CA ALA A 39 10.93 -1.61 24.96
C ALA A 39 11.51 -2.96 25.41
N GLY A 40 12.61 -3.43 24.79
CA GLY A 40 13.32 -4.66 25.15
C GLY A 40 12.91 -5.90 24.37
N ALA A 41 12.07 -5.77 23.33
CA ALA A 41 11.66 -6.91 22.51
C ALA A 41 12.79 -7.38 21.56
N ASN A 42 12.89 -8.69 21.33
CA ASN A 42 13.65 -9.27 20.25
C ASN A 42 12.87 -9.10 18.94
N VAL A 43 13.34 -8.22 18.05
CA VAL A 43 12.60 -7.75 16.87
C VAL A 43 13.28 -8.21 15.59
N VAL A 44 12.51 -8.76 14.65
CA VAL A 44 12.92 -8.93 13.25
C VAL A 44 12.05 -8.08 12.32
N LEU A 45 12.68 -7.38 11.37
CA LEU A 45 12.00 -6.61 10.34
C LEU A 45 12.38 -7.12 8.95
N PHE A 46 11.37 -7.56 8.19
CA PHE A 46 11.49 -8.02 6.81
C PHE A 46 11.06 -6.94 5.84
N ASP A 47 11.82 -6.74 4.76
CA ASP A 47 11.41 -5.87 3.65
C ASP A 47 11.81 -6.49 2.30
N GLU A 48 10.90 -6.47 1.34
CA GLU A 48 11.15 -7.00 -0.02
C GLU A 48 12.14 -6.15 -0.83
N ASN A 49 12.40 -4.93 -0.38
CA ASN A 49 13.32 -4.02 -1.04
C ASN A 49 14.73 -4.15 -0.48
N PRO A 50 15.76 -3.75 -1.27
CA PRO A 50 17.15 -3.86 -0.83
C PRO A 50 17.53 -2.84 0.26
N ALA A 51 16.70 -1.79 0.46
CA ALA A 51 16.97 -0.72 1.42
C ALA A 51 15.69 -0.25 2.10
N ALA A 52 15.81 0.17 3.35
CA ALA A 52 14.71 0.73 4.13
C ALA A 52 14.24 2.10 3.58
N GLY A 53 13.00 2.47 3.91
CA GLY A 53 12.38 3.74 3.51
C GLY A 53 10.98 3.59 2.93
N GLY A 54 10.57 2.39 2.53
CA GLY A 54 9.27 2.15 1.90
C GLY A 54 9.08 2.96 0.62
N GLN A 55 7.85 3.35 0.29
CA GLN A 55 7.58 4.11 -0.93
C GLN A 55 7.91 5.61 -0.77
N ILE A 56 7.60 6.18 0.39
CA ILE A 56 7.75 7.63 0.60
C ILE A 56 9.21 8.05 0.75
N TYR A 57 10.01 7.27 1.47
CA TYR A 57 11.45 7.49 1.70
C TYR A 57 12.32 6.59 0.82
N ARG A 58 11.80 6.14 -0.33
CA ARG A 58 12.52 5.26 -1.26
C ARG A 58 13.91 5.81 -1.59
N GLY A 59 14.94 5.00 -1.36
CA GLY A 59 16.34 5.38 -1.61
C GLY A 59 16.98 6.29 -0.55
N ILE A 60 16.32 6.54 0.59
CA ILE A 60 16.78 7.46 1.65
C ILE A 60 18.16 7.09 2.21
N GLU A 61 18.52 5.81 2.22
CA GLU A 61 19.85 5.34 2.68
C GLU A 61 20.96 5.90 1.81
N HIS A 62 20.77 5.97 0.49
CA HIS A 62 21.80 6.28 -0.49
C HIS A 62 21.70 7.69 -1.06
N ASN A 63 20.54 8.31 -0.98
CA ASN A 63 20.32 9.64 -1.49
C ASN A 63 20.97 10.71 -0.60
N THR A 64 21.46 11.78 -1.25
CA THR A 64 21.97 12.98 -0.58
C THR A 64 21.26 14.22 -1.10
N THR A 65 21.18 15.27 -0.27
CA THR A 65 20.57 16.55 -0.64
C THR A 65 21.26 17.17 -1.86
N ALA A 66 22.58 17.00 -1.98
CA ALA A 66 23.36 17.49 -3.13
C ALA A 66 22.93 16.81 -4.45
N ARG A 67 22.66 15.49 -4.43
CA ARG A 67 22.27 14.74 -5.64
C ARG A 67 20.77 14.82 -5.95
N ARG A 68 19.91 15.02 -4.93
CA ARG A 68 18.45 14.99 -5.05
C ARG A 68 17.77 16.15 -4.33
N PRO A 69 18.14 17.42 -4.61
CA PRO A 69 17.59 18.59 -3.91
C PRO A 69 16.06 18.74 -4.15
N PHE A 70 15.55 18.22 -5.26
CA PHE A 70 14.15 18.31 -5.67
C PHE A 70 13.20 17.42 -4.85
N LEU A 71 13.69 16.53 -3.99
CA LEU A 71 12.82 15.65 -3.19
C LEU A 71 12.11 16.38 -2.04
N GLY A 72 12.64 17.53 -1.63
CA GLY A 72 12.03 18.41 -0.64
C GLY A 72 12.22 17.95 0.83
N THR A 73 11.90 18.84 1.76
CA THR A 73 12.15 18.67 3.20
C THR A 73 11.44 17.45 3.80
N ASP A 74 10.22 17.16 3.36
CA ASP A 74 9.46 16.01 3.89
C ASP A 74 10.12 14.67 3.57
N TYR A 75 10.72 14.55 2.41
CA TYR A 75 11.49 13.36 2.07
C TYR A 75 12.72 13.24 2.98
N TRP A 76 13.44 14.34 3.19
CA TRP A 76 14.68 14.33 3.98
C TRP A 76 14.45 14.09 5.47
N ARG A 77 13.24 14.37 5.98
CA ARG A 77 12.85 13.99 7.33
C ARG A 77 12.94 12.46 7.57
N GLY A 78 12.81 11.66 6.51
CA GLY A 78 13.02 10.22 6.57
C GLY A 78 14.40 9.79 7.08
N LYS A 79 15.42 10.68 7.03
CA LYS A 79 16.75 10.41 7.60
C LYS A 79 16.69 10.23 9.13
N GLU A 80 15.86 11.00 9.84
CA GLU A 80 15.69 10.89 11.30
C GLU A 80 15.08 9.53 11.67
N VAL A 81 14.04 9.11 10.92
CA VAL A 81 13.40 7.80 11.12
C VAL A 81 14.37 6.66 10.84
N LEU A 82 15.13 6.77 9.75
CA LEU A 82 16.16 5.80 9.40
C LEU A 82 17.27 5.71 10.45
N GLN A 83 17.74 6.85 10.97
CA GLN A 83 18.77 6.88 12.00
C GLN A 83 18.30 6.22 13.30
N ALA A 84 17.06 6.48 13.73
CA ALA A 84 16.46 5.83 14.89
C ALA A 84 16.38 4.30 14.69
N PHE A 85 16.01 3.85 13.49
CA PHE A 85 16.00 2.44 13.13
C PHE A 85 17.40 1.82 13.13
N ILE A 86 18.39 2.48 12.53
CA ILE A 86 19.79 2.00 12.49
C ILE A 86 20.39 1.91 13.92
N ALA A 87 20.00 2.80 14.81
CA ALA A 87 20.44 2.79 16.21
C ALA A 87 19.69 1.74 17.07
N SER A 88 18.69 1.04 16.53
CA SER A 88 17.96 -0.01 17.24
C SER A 88 18.70 -1.35 17.25
N ASN A 89 18.29 -2.24 18.16
CA ASN A 89 18.82 -3.62 18.24
C ASN A 89 18.05 -4.60 17.35
N ALA A 90 17.18 -4.10 16.45
CA ALA A 90 16.38 -4.96 15.58
C ALA A 90 17.24 -5.72 14.58
N THR A 91 16.83 -6.94 14.25
CA THR A 91 17.37 -7.68 13.11
C THR A 91 16.64 -7.21 11.84
N TYR A 92 17.37 -6.73 10.84
CA TYR A 92 16.85 -6.29 9.56
C TYR A 92 17.18 -7.27 8.44
N VAL A 93 16.17 -7.69 7.71
CA VAL A 93 16.28 -8.63 6.59
C VAL A 93 15.78 -7.94 5.31
N PRO A 94 16.66 -7.24 4.57
CA PRO A 94 16.31 -6.70 3.26
C PRO A 94 16.18 -7.80 2.22
N GLN A 95 15.46 -7.51 1.12
CA GLN A 95 15.18 -8.46 0.03
C GLN A 95 14.51 -9.76 0.52
N ALA A 96 13.73 -9.63 1.59
CA ALA A 96 12.97 -10.73 2.19
C ALA A 96 11.50 -10.66 1.75
N LEU A 97 11.02 -11.70 1.11
CA LEU A 97 9.63 -11.83 0.72
C LEU A 97 8.87 -12.65 1.77
N VAL A 98 8.04 -12.00 2.57
CA VAL A 98 7.06 -12.70 3.42
C VAL A 98 5.82 -12.97 2.56
N TRP A 99 5.53 -14.24 2.31
CA TRP A 99 4.47 -14.64 1.40
C TRP A 99 3.31 -15.40 2.07
N SER A 100 3.49 -15.84 3.32
CA SER A 100 2.43 -16.35 4.21
C SER A 100 2.68 -15.90 5.64
N VAL A 101 1.60 -15.64 6.37
CA VAL A 101 1.58 -15.47 7.83
C VAL A 101 0.39 -16.26 8.33
N GLU A 102 0.65 -17.23 9.17
CA GLU A 102 -0.35 -18.15 9.70
C GLU A 102 -0.38 -18.00 11.21
N PRO A 103 -1.53 -17.57 11.77
CA PRO A 103 -1.75 -17.62 13.22
C PRO A 103 -1.62 -19.07 13.70
N GLN A 104 -0.95 -19.27 14.84
CA GLN A 104 -0.86 -20.57 15.48
C GLN A 104 -2.13 -20.84 16.26
N ASP A 105 -2.62 -22.09 16.20
CA ASP A 105 -3.74 -22.57 17.01
C ASP A 105 -3.19 -23.05 18.37
N GLY A 106 -3.78 -22.59 19.49
CA GLY A 106 -3.43 -23.06 20.84
C GLY A 106 -3.23 -21.93 21.85
N ASP A 107 -2.74 -22.29 23.03
CA ASP A 107 -2.53 -21.38 24.17
C ASP A 107 -1.38 -20.37 23.92
N ASP A 108 -0.49 -20.67 23.01
CA ASP A 108 0.65 -19.84 22.60
C ASP A 108 0.33 -19.05 21.32
N ASP A 109 -0.57 -18.16 21.39
CA ASP A 109 -1.16 -17.16 20.49
C ASP A 109 -0.15 -16.46 19.51
N GLY A 110 0.79 -17.20 18.90
CA GLY A 110 1.85 -16.72 18.01
C GLY A 110 1.48 -16.74 16.52
N VAL A 111 2.47 -16.52 15.68
CA VAL A 111 2.35 -16.59 14.22
C VAL A 111 3.58 -17.25 13.60
N ASP A 112 3.37 -18.01 12.55
CA ASP A 112 4.42 -18.52 11.67
C ASP A 112 4.46 -17.72 10.37
N LEU A 113 5.64 -17.21 10.05
CA LEU A 113 5.90 -16.49 8.82
C LEU A 113 6.68 -17.38 7.86
N ARG A 114 6.17 -17.57 6.65
CA ARG A 114 6.97 -18.17 5.57
C ARG A 114 7.65 -17.07 4.78
N VAL A 115 8.96 -17.13 4.76
CA VAL A 115 9.84 -16.08 4.26
C VAL A 115 10.82 -16.64 3.25
N SER A 116 10.98 -15.96 2.13
CA SER A 116 12.01 -16.23 1.12
C SER A 116 13.08 -15.14 1.16
N VAL A 117 14.33 -15.54 1.27
CA VAL A 117 15.51 -14.66 1.25
C VAL A 117 16.55 -15.26 0.30
N SER A 118 16.97 -14.52 -0.71
CA SER A 118 17.99 -14.92 -1.67
C SER A 118 17.76 -16.32 -2.28
N GLY A 119 16.51 -16.63 -2.66
CA GLY A 119 16.14 -17.89 -3.31
C GLY A 119 15.99 -19.09 -2.36
N LYS A 120 15.98 -18.86 -1.04
CA LYS A 120 15.77 -19.89 -0.03
C LYS A 120 14.59 -19.50 0.85
N SER A 121 13.73 -20.45 1.17
CA SER A 121 12.61 -20.26 2.08
C SER A 121 12.86 -20.89 3.44
N GLY A 122 12.22 -20.32 4.46
CA GLY A 122 12.22 -20.83 5.82
C GLY A 122 10.97 -20.37 6.58
N ILE A 123 10.79 -20.91 7.75
CA ILE A 123 9.73 -20.53 8.69
C ILE A 123 10.38 -19.78 9.86
N VAL A 124 9.78 -18.64 10.20
CA VAL A 124 10.18 -17.83 11.36
C VAL A 124 8.95 -17.62 12.22
N SER A 125 9.03 -17.99 13.49
CA SER A 125 7.93 -17.82 14.44
C SER A 125 8.08 -16.50 15.21
N ALA A 126 6.95 -15.86 15.55
CA ALA A 126 6.92 -14.69 16.40
C ALA A 126 5.68 -14.69 17.30
N ARG A 127 5.82 -14.13 18.51
CA ARG A 127 4.68 -13.99 19.41
C ARG A 127 3.63 -13.01 18.89
N ARG A 128 4.08 -11.94 18.22
CA ARG A 128 3.20 -10.96 17.55
C ARG A 128 3.81 -10.52 16.22
N VAL A 129 2.97 -10.08 15.30
CA VAL A 129 3.43 -9.52 14.03
C VAL A 129 2.78 -8.18 13.74
N ILE A 130 3.55 -7.25 13.16
CA ILE A 130 3.04 -5.96 12.65
C ILE A 130 3.13 -5.95 11.13
N PHE A 131 1.98 -5.80 10.46
CA PHE A 131 1.95 -5.54 9.03
C PHE A 131 2.10 -4.04 8.80
N ALA A 132 3.28 -3.63 8.34
CA ALA A 132 3.61 -2.29 7.89
C ALA A 132 3.71 -2.23 6.35
N THR A 133 2.84 -2.98 5.66
CA THR A 133 2.85 -3.22 4.22
C THR A 133 2.43 -2.01 3.37
N GLY A 134 2.00 -0.93 4.03
CA GLY A 134 1.71 0.36 3.41
C GLY A 134 0.53 0.33 2.43
N ALA A 135 0.60 1.23 1.46
CA ALA A 135 -0.44 1.44 0.45
C ALA A 135 0.06 1.15 -0.95
N MET A 136 -0.88 0.99 -1.86
CA MET A 136 -0.66 0.93 -3.29
C MET A 136 -1.49 2.01 -4.00
N GLU A 137 -1.10 2.40 -5.20
CA GLU A 137 -1.94 3.29 -5.99
C GLU A 137 -3.24 2.62 -6.39
N ARG A 138 -4.34 3.37 -6.30
CA ARG A 138 -5.64 2.94 -6.81
C ARG A 138 -5.53 2.78 -8.33
N PRO A 139 -5.93 1.65 -8.88
CA PRO A 139 -6.02 1.48 -10.33
C PRO A 139 -6.97 2.50 -10.94
N MET A 140 -6.60 2.98 -12.11
CA MET A 140 -7.40 3.90 -12.92
C MET A 140 -7.59 3.28 -14.31
N PRO A 141 -8.51 2.33 -14.46
CA PRO A 141 -8.79 1.73 -15.75
C PRO A 141 -9.46 2.76 -16.66
N VAL A 142 -8.70 3.26 -17.62
CA VAL A 142 -9.14 4.12 -18.73
C VAL A 142 -8.72 3.48 -20.05
N ARG A 143 -9.36 3.80 -21.15
CA ARG A 143 -9.00 3.23 -22.46
C ARG A 143 -7.51 3.45 -22.75
N GLY A 144 -6.79 2.40 -23.11
CA GLY A 144 -5.36 2.42 -23.37
C GLY A 144 -4.43 2.44 -22.14
N TRP A 145 -4.95 2.26 -20.93
CA TRP A 145 -4.11 2.27 -19.70
C TRP A 145 -3.11 1.12 -19.59
N THR A 146 -3.22 0.12 -20.47
CA THR A 146 -2.31 -1.02 -20.57
C THR A 146 -1.19 -0.82 -21.58
N LEU A 147 -1.22 0.24 -22.38
CA LEU A 147 -0.21 0.53 -23.39
C LEU A 147 1.17 0.81 -22.75
N PRO A 148 2.26 0.39 -23.39
CA PRO A 148 3.60 0.89 -23.07
C PRO A 148 3.62 2.42 -23.08
N GLY A 149 4.42 3.02 -22.16
CA GLY A 149 4.41 4.47 -21.94
C GLY A 149 3.36 4.94 -20.92
N VAL A 150 2.41 4.06 -20.51
CA VAL A 150 1.45 4.36 -19.44
C VAL A 150 1.88 3.69 -18.13
N MET A 151 1.97 4.47 -17.06
CA MET A 151 2.27 3.96 -15.72
C MET A 151 1.55 4.79 -14.65
N THR A 152 1.70 4.41 -13.39
CA THR A 152 1.18 5.21 -12.28
C THR A 152 2.17 6.30 -11.88
N VAL A 153 1.66 7.41 -11.33
CA VAL A 153 2.48 8.51 -10.81
C VAL A 153 3.47 8.04 -9.75
N GLY A 154 3.04 7.12 -8.85
CA GLY A 154 3.92 6.57 -7.82
C GLY A 154 5.06 5.73 -8.39
N ALA A 155 4.81 4.95 -9.45
CA ALA A 155 5.88 4.20 -10.13
C ALA A 155 6.92 5.15 -10.75
N ALA A 156 6.47 6.20 -11.44
CA ALA A 156 7.35 7.22 -11.99
C ALA A 156 8.11 7.98 -10.89
N GLN A 157 7.46 8.29 -9.77
CA GLN A 157 8.11 8.92 -8.62
C GLN A 157 9.18 8.03 -7.98
N ILE A 158 8.95 6.71 -7.90
CA ILE A 158 9.96 5.76 -7.40
C ILE A 158 11.18 5.77 -8.31
N ALA A 159 11.01 5.71 -9.63
CA ALA A 159 12.10 5.78 -10.59
C ALA A 159 12.93 7.08 -10.45
N LEU A 160 12.24 8.22 -10.24
CA LEU A 160 12.89 9.50 -9.96
C LEU A 160 13.65 9.49 -8.62
N LYS A 161 13.08 8.92 -7.55
CA LYS A 161 13.71 8.85 -6.22
C LYS A 161 14.93 7.94 -6.21
N THR A 162 14.83 6.75 -6.80
CA THR A 162 15.90 5.73 -6.76
C THR A 162 17.04 6.05 -7.71
N SER A 163 16.70 6.27 -8.96
CA SER A 163 17.68 6.34 -10.05
C SER A 163 17.82 7.73 -10.66
N GLY A 164 16.93 8.69 -10.29
CA GLY A 164 16.88 10.02 -10.89
C GLY A 164 16.40 9.98 -12.34
N LEU A 165 15.69 8.93 -12.72
CA LEU A 165 15.19 8.79 -14.08
C LEU A 165 14.13 9.87 -14.34
N LEU A 166 14.30 10.55 -15.45
CA LEU A 166 13.36 11.51 -16.01
C LEU A 166 12.72 10.88 -17.25
N PRO A 167 11.41 11.00 -17.42
CA PRO A 167 10.76 10.58 -18.67
C PRO A 167 11.22 11.49 -19.83
N ASN A 168 11.39 10.90 -20.98
CA ASN A 168 11.65 11.65 -22.21
C ASN A 168 10.35 12.07 -22.89
N GLY A 169 10.41 13.12 -23.71
CA GLY A 169 9.31 13.52 -24.56
C GLY A 169 8.19 14.27 -23.83
N ARG A 170 6.97 14.11 -24.33
CA ARG A 170 5.76 14.82 -23.90
C ARG A 170 5.04 14.02 -22.83
N VAL A 171 5.16 14.44 -21.60
CA VAL A 171 4.58 13.76 -20.42
C VAL A 171 3.27 14.42 -20.03
N VAL A 172 2.22 13.64 -19.88
CA VAL A 172 0.94 14.08 -19.31
C VAL A 172 0.69 13.36 -17.99
N LEU A 173 0.31 14.15 -16.98
CA LEU A 173 -0.13 13.62 -15.68
C LEU A 173 -1.65 13.68 -15.64
N ALA A 174 -2.34 12.60 -15.28
CA ALA A 174 -3.79 12.57 -15.27
C ALA A 174 -4.34 11.89 -14.01
N GLY A 175 -5.30 12.53 -13.35
CA GLY A 175 -5.93 11.98 -12.16
C GLY A 175 -6.32 13.01 -11.11
N THR A 176 -6.37 12.59 -9.84
CA THR A 176 -6.71 13.42 -8.70
C THR A 176 -5.83 13.11 -7.50
N GLY A 177 -5.61 14.10 -6.65
CA GLY A 177 -4.89 13.91 -5.38
C GLY A 177 -3.61 14.70 -5.23
N PRO A 178 -3.14 14.88 -3.98
CA PRO A 178 -1.95 15.69 -3.70
C PRO A 178 -0.67 15.15 -4.33
N LEU A 179 -0.54 13.82 -4.47
CA LEU A 179 0.65 13.18 -5.05
C LEU A 179 0.84 13.58 -6.51
N LEU A 180 -0.24 13.78 -7.28
CA LEU A 180 -0.20 14.22 -8.67
C LEU A 180 0.54 15.56 -8.80
N TYR A 181 0.15 16.54 -7.98
CA TYR A 181 0.78 17.87 -7.96
C TYR A 181 2.18 17.85 -7.37
N MET A 182 2.40 17.04 -6.33
CA MET A 182 3.74 16.90 -5.73
C MET A 182 4.73 16.30 -6.72
N PHE A 183 4.34 15.28 -7.45
CA PHE A 183 5.21 14.67 -8.46
C PHE A 183 5.47 15.63 -9.64
N ALA A 184 4.45 16.36 -10.10
CA ALA A 184 4.63 17.40 -11.12
C ALA A 184 5.70 18.42 -10.69
N ALA A 185 5.63 18.92 -9.46
CA ALA A 185 6.62 19.86 -8.93
C ALA A 185 8.03 19.25 -8.80
N GLN A 186 8.12 18.00 -8.34
CA GLN A 186 9.41 17.29 -8.23
C GLN A 186 10.03 17.05 -9.60
N LEU A 187 9.22 16.65 -10.59
CA LEU A 187 9.66 16.42 -11.96
C LEU A 187 10.21 17.71 -12.60
N LEU A 188 9.48 18.82 -12.46
CA LEU A 188 9.93 20.12 -12.95
C LEU A 188 11.22 20.61 -12.27
N GLN A 189 11.34 20.42 -10.94
CA GLN A 189 12.56 20.78 -10.20
C GLN A 189 13.75 19.91 -10.56
N ALA A 190 13.51 18.67 -10.97
CA ALA A 190 14.55 17.76 -11.45
C ALA A 190 14.98 18.05 -12.92
N GLY A 191 14.38 19.03 -13.56
CA GLY A 191 14.66 19.39 -14.97
C GLY A 191 13.79 18.65 -15.99
N GLY A 192 12.82 17.84 -15.55
CA GLY A 192 11.85 17.20 -16.43
C GLY A 192 10.80 18.16 -16.97
N LYS A 193 10.07 17.72 -18.01
CA LYS A 193 9.03 18.51 -18.66
C LYS A 193 7.67 17.84 -18.46
N VAL A 194 6.63 18.64 -18.20
CA VAL A 194 5.24 18.19 -18.12
C VAL A 194 4.44 18.97 -19.15
N ALA A 195 3.90 18.28 -20.15
CA ALA A 195 3.12 18.89 -21.23
C ALA A 195 1.75 19.37 -20.75
N ALA A 196 1.09 18.62 -19.88
CA ALA A 196 -0.18 18.97 -19.27
C ALA A 196 -0.44 18.19 -17.98
N LEU A 197 -1.31 18.75 -17.10
CA LEU A 197 -1.88 18.07 -15.96
C LEU A 197 -3.41 18.06 -16.12
N LEU A 198 -3.98 16.87 -16.16
CA LEU A 198 -5.41 16.61 -16.29
C LEU A 198 -5.99 16.27 -14.91
N ASP A 199 -6.61 17.27 -14.26
CA ASP A 199 -7.19 17.10 -12.93
C ASP A 199 -8.64 16.59 -13.05
N THR A 200 -8.87 15.37 -12.60
CA THR A 200 -10.17 14.68 -12.62
C THR A 200 -11.02 14.93 -11.37
N THR A 201 -10.60 15.82 -10.48
CA THR A 201 -11.35 16.14 -9.25
C THR A 201 -12.76 16.63 -9.60
N PRO A 202 -13.82 15.95 -9.15
CA PRO A 202 -15.19 16.36 -9.42
C PRO A 202 -15.52 17.71 -8.80
N GLY A 203 -16.23 18.58 -9.55
CA GLY A 203 -16.65 19.88 -9.03
C GLY A 203 -17.50 19.80 -7.75
N ALA A 204 -18.33 18.77 -7.63
CA ALA A 204 -19.16 18.52 -6.44
C ALA A 204 -18.33 18.27 -5.17
N ASN A 205 -17.10 17.79 -5.29
CA ASN A 205 -16.25 17.52 -4.14
C ASN A 205 -15.82 18.78 -3.39
N TYR A 206 -15.71 19.93 -4.09
CA TYR A 206 -15.40 21.20 -3.44
C TYR A 206 -16.49 21.59 -2.43
N ALA A 207 -17.77 21.39 -2.78
CA ALA A 207 -18.88 21.63 -1.85
C ALA A 207 -18.87 20.63 -0.67
N LYS A 208 -18.60 19.34 -0.93
CA LYS A 208 -18.50 18.32 0.11
C LYS A 208 -17.32 18.58 1.06
N ALA A 209 -16.20 19.05 0.56
CA ALA A 209 -15.02 19.36 1.37
C ALA A 209 -15.17 20.64 2.18
N ALA A 210 -16.06 21.57 1.77
CA ALA A 210 -16.19 22.90 2.39
C ALA A 210 -16.49 22.83 3.91
N SER A 211 -17.27 21.87 4.37
CA SER A 211 -17.56 21.65 5.80
C SER A 211 -16.31 21.34 6.63
N ASN A 212 -15.28 20.73 6.01
CA ASN A 212 -14.01 20.36 6.64
C ASN A 212 -12.92 21.43 6.47
N LEU A 213 -13.20 22.53 5.75
CA LEU A 213 -12.24 23.58 5.44
C LEU A 213 -11.61 24.23 6.68
N PRO A 214 -12.34 24.54 7.77
CA PRO A 214 -11.73 25.12 8.96
C PRO A 214 -10.65 24.22 9.57
N SER A 215 -10.92 22.92 9.68
CA SER A 215 -9.94 21.93 10.17
C SER A 215 -8.70 21.87 9.27
N PHE A 216 -8.87 21.97 7.96
CA PHE A 216 -7.77 21.97 7.00
C PHE A 216 -6.92 23.23 7.07
N LEU A 217 -7.51 24.41 7.23
CA LEU A 217 -6.78 25.67 7.30
C LEU A 217 -5.79 25.71 8.50
N PHE A 218 -6.16 25.07 9.60
CA PHE A 218 -5.28 24.93 10.79
C PHE A 218 -4.40 23.68 10.76
N SER A 219 -4.33 22.97 9.61
CA SER A 219 -3.48 21.80 9.45
C SER A 219 -2.09 22.16 8.91
N PRO A 220 -1.07 21.31 9.09
CA PRO A 220 0.24 21.52 8.49
C PRO A 220 0.25 21.43 6.97
N TYR A 221 -0.87 21.03 6.35
CA TYR A 221 -0.98 20.78 4.91
C TYR A 221 -1.50 21.97 4.10
N SER A 222 -2.14 22.97 4.73
CA SER A 222 -2.84 24.06 4.03
C SER A 222 -1.92 24.95 3.21
N LEU A 223 -0.94 25.60 3.85
CA LEU A 223 0.00 26.49 3.16
C LEU A 223 0.85 25.75 2.14
N LYS A 224 1.27 24.54 2.49
CA LYS A 224 2.05 23.69 1.61
C LYS A 224 1.28 23.27 0.38
N GLY A 225 0.02 22.84 0.54
CA GLY A 225 -0.86 22.47 -0.58
C GLY A 225 -1.10 23.64 -1.52
N LEU A 226 -1.39 24.83 -0.96
CA LEU A 226 -1.60 26.04 -1.75
C LEU A 226 -0.35 26.44 -2.56
N SER A 227 0.82 26.46 -1.90
CA SER A 227 2.10 26.75 -2.55
C SER A 227 2.38 25.80 -3.70
N LEU A 228 2.13 24.50 -3.50
CA LEU A 228 2.30 23.46 -4.51
C LEU A 228 1.38 23.66 -5.72
N LEU A 229 0.10 23.91 -5.48
CA LEU A 229 -0.89 24.17 -6.53
C LEU A 229 -0.50 25.40 -7.37
N LEU A 230 -0.14 26.51 -6.72
CA LEU A 230 0.27 27.74 -7.40
C LEU A 230 1.54 27.52 -8.25
N LYS A 231 2.53 26.81 -7.70
CA LYS A 231 3.78 26.49 -8.41
C LYS A 231 3.52 25.68 -9.68
N VAL A 232 2.72 24.61 -9.58
CA VAL A 232 2.41 23.76 -10.73
C VAL A 232 1.59 24.52 -11.78
N ARG A 233 0.53 25.23 -11.37
CA ARG A 233 -0.32 26.01 -12.30
C ARG A 233 0.41 27.11 -13.03
N LYS A 234 1.48 27.66 -12.45
CA LYS A 234 2.33 28.67 -13.13
C LYS A 234 3.21 28.06 -14.22
N SER A 235 3.56 26.78 -14.09
CA SER A 235 4.57 26.13 -14.93
C SER A 235 4.02 25.11 -15.91
N VAL A 236 2.78 24.63 -15.70
CA VAL A 236 2.17 23.56 -16.49
C VAL A 236 0.73 23.93 -16.83
N PRO A 237 0.28 23.72 -18.07
CA PRO A 237 -1.14 23.80 -18.43
C PRO A 237 -1.96 22.79 -17.59
N VAL A 238 -2.91 23.28 -16.79
CA VAL A 238 -3.78 22.46 -15.95
C VAL A 238 -5.20 22.49 -16.47
N TYR A 239 -5.73 21.33 -16.87
CA TYR A 239 -7.12 21.14 -17.27
C TYR A 239 -7.88 20.56 -16.06
N SER A 240 -8.79 21.33 -15.48
CA SER A 240 -9.55 20.93 -14.29
C SER A 240 -10.95 20.43 -14.65
N GLY A 241 -11.46 19.48 -13.83
CA GLY A 241 -12.78 18.88 -14.03
C GLY A 241 -12.82 17.98 -15.28
N VAL A 242 -11.76 17.22 -15.50
CA VAL A 242 -11.70 16.25 -16.59
C VAL A 242 -12.62 15.08 -16.26
N THR A 243 -13.54 14.73 -17.16
CA THR A 243 -14.58 13.72 -16.94
C THR A 243 -14.34 12.42 -17.70
N GLU A 244 -13.60 12.48 -18.80
CA GLU A 244 -13.31 11.35 -19.67
C GLU A 244 -11.85 11.38 -20.07
N ILE A 245 -11.23 10.21 -20.17
CA ILE A 245 -9.84 10.03 -20.60
C ILE A 245 -9.76 8.77 -21.45
N ALA A 246 -9.12 8.87 -22.61
CA ALA A 246 -8.73 7.76 -23.45
C ALA A 246 -7.29 7.96 -23.93
N ILE A 247 -6.47 6.94 -23.84
CA ILE A 247 -5.10 6.93 -24.34
C ILE A 247 -5.11 6.14 -25.65
N GLU A 248 -4.63 6.76 -26.70
CA GLU A 248 -4.56 6.22 -28.06
C GLU A 248 -3.12 5.81 -28.39
N GLY A 249 -2.99 4.75 -29.15
CA GLY A 249 -1.76 4.22 -29.69
C GLY A 249 -1.94 2.78 -30.11
N LYS A 250 -1.02 2.26 -30.91
CA LYS A 250 -1.02 0.88 -31.34
C LYS A 250 -0.09 0.02 -30.47
N ASP A 251 1.19 0.32 -30.48
CA ASP A 251 2.22 -0.42 -29.76
C ASP A 251 2.67 0.30 -28.48
N GLU A 252 2.44 1.62 -28.41
CA GLU A 252 2.75 2.48 -27.26
C GLU A 252 1.77 3.66 -27.20
N ALA A 253 1.82 4.45 -26.14
CA ALA A 253 0.99 5.65 -26.01
C ALA A 253 1.46 6.74 -26.99
N GLU A 254 0.56 7.18 -27.87
CA GLU A 254 0.85 8.20 -28.90
C GLU A 254 0.08 9.49 -28.66
N ALA A 255 -1.15 9.40 -28.13
CA ALA A 255 -1.98 10.53 -27.80
C ALA A 255 -2.87 10.25 -26.58
N ILE A 256 -3.33 11.34 -25.94
CA ILE A 256 -4.36 11.31 -24.91
C ILE A 256 -5.53 12.19 -25.33
N CYS A 257 -6.72 11.61 -25.34
CA CYS A 257 -7.99 12.31 -25.56
C CYS A 257 -8.69 12.49 -24.23
N PHE A 258 -9.25 13.66 -23.96
CA PHE A 258 -9.98 13.93 -22.73
C PHE A 258 -11.04 14.99 -22.92
N SER A 259 -12.08 14.94 -22.07
CA SER A 259 -13.19 15.90 -22.06
C SER A 259 -13.13 16.78 -20.82
N THR A 260 -13.23 18.08 -21.00
CA THR A 260 -13.39 19.06 -19.91
C THR A 260 -14.29 20.21 -20.33
N LYS A 261 -15.20 20.62 -19.44
CA LYS A 261 -16.16 21.72 -19.69
C LYS A 261 -16.93 21.57 -21.04
N GLY A 262 -17.32 20.34 -21.38
CA GLY A 262 -18.05 20.01 -22.60
C GLY A 262 -17.24 20.09 -23.90
N LYS A 263 -15.91 20.21 -23.83
CA LYS A 263 -15.01 20.20 -24.98
C LYS A 263 -14.07 19.01 -24.91
N THR A 264 -13.88 18.35 -26.04
CA THR A 264 -12.90 17.27 -26.21
C THR A 264 -11.57 17.84 -26.69
N HIS A 265 -10.50 17.37 -26.12
CA HIS A 265 -9.13 17.74 -26.43
C HIS A 265 -8.34 16.49 -26.80
N ARG A 266 -7.37 16.65 -27.69
CA ARG A 266 -6.39 15.60 -28.05
C ARG A 266 -4.99 16.17 -27.97
N LEU A 267 -4.13 15.55 -27.19
CA LEU A 267 -2.73 15.91 -27.05
C LEU A 267 -1.84 14.74 -27.45
N ALA A 268 -0.83 14.99 -28.25
CA ALA A 268 0.18 14.00 -28.53
C ALA A 268 1.05 13.80 -27.28
N VAL A 269 1.35 12.54 -26.94
CA VAL A 269 2.11 12.15 -25.77
C VAL A 269 3.13 11.06 -26.09
N ASP A 270 4.15 10.95 -25.25
CA ASP A 270 5.12 9.88 -25.27
C ASP A 270 5.04 9.08 -23.94
N SER A 271 4.47 9.70 -22.90
CA SER A 271 4.17 9.03 -21.61
C SER A 271 2.97 9.63 -20.92
N VAL A 272 2.18 8.78 -20.28
CA VAL A 272 1.01 9.17 -19.47
C VAL A 272 1.14 8.57 -18.07
N PHE A 273 1.07 9.42 -17.04
CA PHE A 273 1.14 8.97 -15.65
C PHE A 273 -0.20 9.18 -14.96
N LEU A 274 -0.83 8.08 -14.55
CA LEU A 274 -2.17 8.03 -13.98
C LEU A 274 -2.13 8.00 -12.45
N HIS A 275 -3.08 8.69 -11.79
CA HIS A 275 -3.21 8.69 -10.34
C HIS A 275 -4.65 8.93 -9.88
N GLN A 276 -5.19 8.04 -9.06
CA GLN A 276 -6.52 8.18 -8.44
C GLN A 276 -6.45 8.00 -6.91
N GLY A 277 -5.40 8.53 -6.31
CA GLY A 277 -5.11 8.32 -4.90
C GLY A 277 -4.47 6.96 -4.63
N VAL A 278 -4.37 6.63 -3.36
CA VAL A 278 -3.80 5.36 -2.87
C VAL A 278 -4.81 4.64 -2.00
N ILE A 279 -4.67 3.33 -1.88
CA ILE A 279 -5.52 2.45 -1.07
C ILE A 279 -4.64 1.51 -0.24
N PRO A 280 -5.11 1.01 0.91
CA PRO A 280 -4.36 0.05 1.73
C PRO A 280 -3.99 -1.22 0.96
N ASN A 281 -2.80 -1.75 1.23
CA ASN A 281 -2.39 -3.05 0.72
C ASN A 281 -2.92 -4.15 1.64
N ASN A 282 -4.09 -4.67 1.32
CA ASN A 282 -4.85 -5.61 2.16
C ASN A 282 -4.47 -7.08 1.98
N ASN A 283 -3.61 -7.41 0.99
CA ASN A 283 -3.45 -8.81 0.57
C ASN A 283 -3.00 -9.72 1.70
N LEU A 284 -1.95 -9.33 2.43
CA LEU A 284 -1.43 -10.17 3.51
C LEU A 284 -2.43 -10.26 4.68
N ALA A 285 -3.04 -9.13 5.08
CA ALA A 285 -4.04 -9.10 6.14
C ALA A 285 -5.24 -10.01 5.81
N ASN A 286 -5.75 -9.93 4.57
CA ASN A 286 -6.85 -10.78 4.13
C ASN A 286 -6.47 -12.26 4.09
N ALA A 287 -5.30 -12.60 3.58
CA ALA A 287 -4.83 -13.98 3.51
C ALA A 287 -4.56 -14.60 4.89
N SER A 288 -4.22 -13.78 5.89
CA SER A 288 -4.01 -14.18 7.29
C SER A 288 -5.31 -14.17 8.13
N GLY A 289 -6.47 -14.01 7.48
CA GLY A 289 -7.78 -14.08 8.14
C GLY A 289 -8.25 -12.80 8.82
N CYS A 290 -7.56 -11.67 8.67
CA CYS A 290 -8.02 -10.40 9.22
C CYS A 290 -9.31 -9.94 8.53
N THR A 291 -10.28 -9.47 9.32
CA THR A 291 -11.53 -8.88 8.81
C THR A 291 -11.25 -7.58 8.08
N LEU A 292 -11.83 -7.42 6.90
CA LEU A 292 -11.80 -6.18 6.15
C LEU A 292 -13.17 -5.48 6.22
N VAL A 293 -13.15 -4.16 6.36
CA VAL A 293 -14.34 -3.29 6.36
C VAL A 293 -14.24 -2.26 5.25
N TRP A 294 -15.39 -1.84 4.71
CA TRP A 294 -15.45 -0.80 3.70
C TRP A 294 -15.36 0.59 4.34
N ASN A 295 -14.44 1.40 3.86
CA ASN A 295 -14.33 2.81 4.23
C ASN A 295 -15.00 3.68 3.16
N ASP A 296 -16.17 4.22 3.46
CA ASP A 296 -16.92 5.04 2.51
C ASP A 296 -16.26 6.39 2.21
N GLY A 297 -15.51 6.94 3.15
CA GLY A 297 -14.77 8.18 2.97
C GLY A 297 -13.60 8.06 1.99
N GLN A 298 -12.95 6.90 1.95
CA GLN A 298 -11.82 6.61 1.06
C GLN A 298 -12.20 5.66 -0.08
N LYS A 299 -13.46 5.14 -0.10
CA LYS A 299 -13.95 4.20 -1.13
C LYS A 299 -13.00 3.03 -1.37
N CYS A 300 -12.63 2.35 -0.30
CA CYS A 300 -11.78 1.16 -0.34
C CYS A 300 -12.01 0.29 0.89
N PHE A 301 -11.60 -0.98 0.80
CA PHE A 301 -11.49 -1.84 1.96
C PHE A 301 -10.24 -1.50 2.76
N GLN A 302 -10.34 -1.65 4.07
CA GLN A 302 -9.24 -1.55 5.03
C GLN A 302 -9.43 -2.60 6.13
N PRO A 303 -8.38 -3.01 6.85
CA PRO A 303 -8.52 -3.91 7.99
C PRO A 303 -9.36 -3.29 9.10
N GLN A 304 -10.17 -4.11 9.77
CA GLN A 304 -10.83 -3.75 11.01
C GLN A 304 -9.82 -3.79 12.16
N LEU A 305 -9.64 -2.66 12.83
CA LEU A 305 -8.62 -2.49 13.87
C LEU A 305 -9.22 -1.84 15.11
N ASP A 306 -8.59 -2.10 16.26
CA ASP A 306 -8.78 -1.27 17.45
C ASP A 306 -7.93 0.03 17.37
N ASP A 307 -8.04 0.89 18.38
CA ASP A 307 -7.33 2.16 18.43
C ASP A 307 -5.80 2.01 18.44
N ASN A 308 -5.28 0.83 18.79
CA ASN A 308 -3.84 0.55 18.87
C ASN A 308 -3.32 -0.24 17.65
N GLY A 309 -4.15 -0.44 16.65
CA GLY A 309 -3.79 -1.16 15.42
C GLY A 309 -3.88 -2.68 15.51
N ARG A 310 -4.48 -3.24 16.58
CA ARG A 310 -4.73 -4.69 16.69
C ARG A 310 -5.87 -5.09 15.76
N SER A 311 -5.67 -6.15 14.99
CA SER A 311 -6.66 -6.65 14.04
C SER A 311 -7.69 -7.59 14.70
N SER A 312 -8.62 -8.13 13.89
CA SER A 312 -9.53 -9.20 14.32
C SER A 312 -8.83 -10.52 14.66
N VAL A 313 -7.55 -10.67 14.26
CA VAL A 313 -6.67 -11.77 14.65
C VAL A 313 -5.74 -11.27 15.77
N PRO A 314 -5.83 -11.79 16.99
CA PRO A 314 -5.20 -11.24 18.18
C PRO A 314 -3.67 -11.07 18.10
N SER A 315 -2.99 -11.96 17.40
CA SER A 315 -1.53 -11.94 17.22
C SER A 315 -1.05 -10.95 16.14
N ILE A 316 -1.98 -10.35 15.34
CA ILE A 316 -1.67 -9.50 14.20
C ILE A 316 -2.04 -8.05 14.50
N TYR A 317 -1.06 -7.16 14.35
CA TYR A 317 -1.20 -5.71 14.35
C TYR A 317 -0.97 -5.17 12.94
N ILE A 318 -1.59 -4.04 12.60
CA ILE A 318 -1.42 -3.39 11.29
C ILE A 318 -1.20 -1.90 11.50
N ALA A 319 -0.16 -1.35 10.86
CA ALA A 319 0.23 0.04 11.04
C ALA A 319 0.57 0.73 9.71
N GLY A 320 0.54 2.06 9.73
CA GLY A 320 0.79 2.90 8.57
C GLY A 320 -0.37 2.89 7.58
N ASP A 321 -0.10 3.25 6.32
CA ASP A 321 -1.14 3.35 5.29
C ASP A 321 -1.79 2.00 4.95
N GLY A 322 -1.27 0.89 5.44
CA GLY A 322 -1.94 -0.43 5.40
C GLY A 322 -3.13 -0.54 6.34
N SER A 323 -3.20 0.27 7.40
CA SER A 323 -4.32 0.32 8.33
C SER A 323 -5.43 1.30 7.91
N GLY A 324 -5.14 2.15 6.94
CA GLY A 324 -5.95 3.26 6.44
C GLY A 324 -5.04 4.42 6.03
N ILE A 325 -5.42 5.17 4.98
CA ILE A 325 -4.53 6.17 4.38
C ILE A 325 -4.44 7.41 5.26
N GLY A 326 -3.30 7.57 5.94
CA GLY A 326 -3.01 8.71 6.83
C GLY A 326 -1.83 9.57 6.39
N GLY A 327 -0.91 9.00 5.61
CA GLY A 327 0.35 9.65 5.20
C GLY A 327 1.51 9.39 6.17
N ALA A 328 2.72 9.83 5.80
CA ALA A 328 3.97 9.42 6.45
C ALA A 328 4.02 9.69 7.96
N LEU A 329 3.57 10.87 8.41
CA LEU A 329 3.62 11.26 9.83
C LEU A 329 2.67 10.40 10.68
N VAL A 330 1.47 10.15 10.16
CA VAL A 330 0.49 9.26 10.81
C VAL A 330 1.04 7.84 10.82
N ALA A 331 1.67 7.40 9.72
CA ALA A 331 2.26 6.07 9.62
C ALA A 331 3.38 5.85 10.66
N GLU A 332 4.27 6.83 10.88
CA GLU A 332 5.31 6.76 11.91
C GLU A 332 4.70 6.59 13.31
N HIS A 333 3.66 7.38 13.63
CA HIS A 333 3.00 7.32 14.93
C HIS A 333 2.22 6.01 15.13
N SER A 334 1.47 5.57 14.13
CA SER A 334 0.73 4.30 14.20
C SER A 334 1.66 3.10 14.33
N GLY A 335 2.84 3.14 13.67
CA GLY A 335 3.88 2.13 13.85
C GLY A 335 4.38 2.03 15.29
N ARG A 336 4.66 3.19 15.92
CA ARG A 336 5.08 3.25 17.33
C ARG A 336 3.99 2.79 18.29
N VAL A 337 2.73 3.19 18.05
CA VAL A 337 1.58 2.76 18.84
C VAL A 337 1.40 1.24 18.76
N ALA A 338 1.37 0.68 17.55
CA ALA A 338 1.22 -0.76 17.34
C ALA A 338 2.37 -1.56 18.00
N ALA A 339 3.61 -1.07 17.90
CA ALA A 339 4.76 -1.69 18.53
C ALA A 339 4.65 -1.72 20.06
N LEU A 340 4.29 -0.60 20.69
CA LEU A 340 4.11 -0.55 22.15
C LEU A 340 2.92 -1.39 22.60
N ALA A 341 1.84 -1.44 21.82
CA ALA A 341 0.68 -2.27 22.12
C ALA A 341 1.03 -3.76 22.03
N ALA A 342 1.75 -4.19 20.98
CA ALA A 342 2.26 -5.54 20.87
C ALA A 342 3.21 -5.89 22.02
N CYS A 343 4.16 -5.00 22.36
CA CYS A 343 5.05 -5.19 23.50
C CYS A 343 4.31 -5.26 24.84
N ARG A 344 3.22 -4.50 25.03
CA ARG A 344 2.36 -4.57 26.21
C ARG A 344 1.73 -5.96 26.37
N ASP A 345 1.29 -6.55 25.27
CA ASP A 345 0.72 -7.91 25.27
C ASP A 345 1.80 -8.97 25.53
N ILE A 346 3.02 -8.74 25.02
CA ILE A 346 4.17 -9.65 25.20
C ILE A 346 4.74 -9.57 26.62
N PHE A 347 4.80 -8.37 27.21
CA PHE A 347 5.43 -8.08 28.50
C PHE A 347 4.45 -7.46 29.49
N PRO A 348 3.58 -8.24 30.15
CA PRO A 348 2.56 -7.72 31.08
C PRO A 348 3.15 -6.86 32.22
N ALA A 349 4.37 -7.14 32.66
CA ALA A 349 5.06 -6.35 33.69
C ALA A 349 5.31 -4.88 33.29
N LEU A 350 5.34 -4.57 31.99
CA LEU A 350 5.53 -3.23 31.43
C LEU A 350 4.21 -2.53 31.09
N ALA A 351 3.05 -3.17 31.29
CA ALA A 351 1.75 -2.73 30.76
C ALA A 351 1.41 -1.29 31.14
N THR A 352 1.58 -0.87 32.39
CA THR A 352 1.28 0.49 32.86
C THR A 352 2.15 1.54 32.18
N THR A 353 3.46 1.27 32.10
CA THR A 353 4.43 2.19 31.48
C THR A 353 4.16 2.35 29.99
N LEU A 354 3.91 1.24 29.29
CA LEU A 354 3.65 1.24 27.85
C LEU A 354 2.32 1.91 27.53
N SER A 355 1.26 1.68 28.33
CA SER A 355 -0.04 2.35 28.16
C SER A 355 0.06 3.87 28.28
N SER A 356 0.88 4.39 29.22
CA SER A 356 1.14 5.83 29.34
C SER A 356 1.83 6.40 28.10
N LYS A 357 2.81 5.67 27.52
CA LYS A 357 3.48 6.08 26.27
C LYS A 357 2.52 6.07 25.08
N ILE A 358 1.67 5.04 24.96
CA ILE A 358 0.64 4.92 23.91
C ILE A 358 -0.29 6.14 23.95
N ALA A 359 -0.81 6.49 25.13
CA ALA A 359 -1.69 7.66 25.29
C ALA A 359 -1.05 8.98 24.83
N LYS A 360 0.24 9.17 25.12
CA LYS A 360 1.00 10.35 24.64
C LYS A 360 1.14 10.34 23.11
N LEU A 361 1.39 9.20 22.49
CA LEU A 361 1.50 9.08 21.05
C LEU A 361 0.16 9.37 20.35
N HIS A 362 -0.97 8.88 20.88
CA HIS A 362 -2.29 9.23 20.37
C HIS A 362 -2.58 10.72 20.41
N ALA A 363 -2.23 11.38 21.52
CA ALA A 363 -2.39 12.83 21.64
C ALA A 363 -1.56 13.60 20.59
N GLN A 364 -0.36 13.13 20.27
CA GLN A 364 0.49 13.70 19.22
C GLN A 364 -0.05 13.43 17.81
N ALA A 365 -0.54 12.23 17.53
CA ALA A 365 -1.05 11.82 16.22
C ALA A 365 -2.24 12.68 15.77
N ARG A 366 -3.16 13.06 16.67
CA ARG A 366 -4.31 13.92 16.39
C ARG A 366 -3.95 15.21 15.64
N ARG A 367 -2.76 15.74 15.85
CA ARG A 367 -2.27 16.94 15.16
C ARG A 367 -2.05 16.70 13.67
N PHE A 368 -1.60 15.50 13.29
CA PHE A 368 -1.28 15.14 11.91
C PHE A 368 -2.50 14.63 11.13
N GLU A 369 -3.54 14.22 11.85
CA GLU A 369 -4.83 13.82 11.27
C GLU A 369 -5.70 15.02 10.89
N ARG A 370 -5.41 16.21 11.47
CA ARG A 370 -6.14 17.43 11.15
C ARG A 370 -6.06 17.75 9.66
N GLY A 371 -7.21 18.05 9.08
CA GLY A 371 -7.33 18.35 7.65
C GLY A 371 -7.41 17.13 6.74
N ARG A 372 -7.26 15.90 7.27
CA ARG A 372 -7.36 14.69 6.46
C ARG A 372 -8.74 14.54 5.83
N SER A 373 -9.80 14.74 6.61
CA SER A 373 -11.19 14.67 6.10
C SER A 373 -11.46 15.65 4.95
N PHE A 374 -10.82 16.83 4.95
CA PHE A 374 -10.89 17.76 3.83
C PHE A 374 -10.23 17.18 2.57
N ILE A 375 -9.02 16.62 2.71
CA ILE A 375 -8.26 16.04 1.60
C ILE A 375 -9.01 14.84 1.02
N ASP A 376 -9.52 13.95 1.86
CA ASP A 376 -10.26 12.77 1.44
C ASP A 376 -11.56 13.14 0.70
N ALA A 377 -12.33 14.11 1.22
CA ALA A 377 -13.54 14.59 0.58
C ALA A 377 -13.25 15.30 -0.76
N LEU A 378 -12.21 16.14 -0.81
CA LEU A 378 -11.85 16.91 -2.01
C LEU A 378 -11.36 16.01 -3.15
N TYR A 379 -10.45 15.08 -2.83
CA TYR A 379 -9.79 14.25 -3.81
C TYR A 379 -10.40 12.85 -3.95
N LEU A 380 -11.65 12.69 -3.51
CA LEU A 380 -12.37 11.44 -3.72
C LEU A 380 -12.56 11.19 -5.22
N PRO A 381 -12.05 10.07 -5.78
CA PRO A 381 -12.14 9.78 -7.20
C PRO A 381 -13.59 9.69 -7.70
N ALA A 382 -13.84 10.21 -8.90
CA ALA A 382 -15.14 10.05 -9.56
C ALA A 382 -15.45 8.57 -9.81
N GLN A 383 -16.75 8.20 -9.73
CA GLN A 383 -17.18 6.81 -9.95
C GLN A 383 -16.77 6.30 -11.34
N ALA A 384 -16.81 7.14 -12.36
CA ALA A 384 -16.43 6.78 -13.73
C ALA A 384 -14.98 6.22 -13.84
N PHE A 385 -14.06 6.66 -12.96
CA PHE A 385 -12.68 6.17 -12.90
C PHE A 385 -12.49 4.99 -11.93
N ARG A 386 -13.49 4.67 -11.11
CA ARG A 386 -13.46 3.55 -10.16
C ARG A 386 -14.23 2.33 -10.67
N ALA A 387 -15.34 2.57 -11.37
CA ALA A 387 -16.20 1.54 -12.00
C ALA A 387 -16.50 1.95 -13.45
N PRO A 388 -15.59 1.70 -14.40
CA PRO A 388 -15.74 2.16 -15.78
C PRO A 388 -16.98 1.57 -16.45
N ALA A 389 -17.70 2.44 -17.17
CA ALA A 389 -18.89 2.05 -17.94
C ALA A 389 -18.55 1.39 -19.28
N ASP A 390 -17.38 1.74 -19.87
CA ASP A 390 -16.93 1.15 -21.13
C ASP A 390 -16.73 -0.35 -20.98
N ARG A 391 -17.51 -1.12 -21.71
CA ARG A 391 -17.54 -2.60 -21.59
C ARG A 391 -16.26 -3.28 -22.04
N ASP A 392 -15.51 -2.67 -22.98
CA ASP A 392 -14.26 -3.21 -23.52
C ASP A 392 -13.04 -2.87 -22.63
N MET A 393 -13.26 -2.10 -21.57
CA MET A 393 -12.21 -1.70 -20.63
C MET A 393 -11.62 -2.91 -19.92
N ILE A 394 -10.32 -3.15 -20.06
CA ILE A 394 -9.60 -4.15 -19.26
C ILE A 394 -9.55 -3.71 -17.81
N VAL A 395 -10.13 -4.49 -16.91
CA VAL A 395 -10.11 -4.29 -15.46
C VAL A 395 -9.06 -5.18 -14.80
N CYS A 396 -9.03 -6.46 -15.12
CA CYS A 396 -7.99 -7.37 -14.65
C CYS A 396 -6.89 -7.49 -15.69
N ARG A 397 -5.74 -6.84 -15.47
CA ARG A 397 -4.60 -6.89 -16.41
C ARG A 397 -3.92 -8.26 -16.50
N CYS A 398 -3.99 -9.05 -15.43
CA CYS A 398 -3.32 -10.36 -15.38
C CYS A 398 -4.04 -11.43 -16.21
N GLU A 399 -5.37 -11.36 -16.24
CA GLU A 399 -6.25 -12.33 -16.89
C GLU A 399 -7.06 -11.66 -18.03
N GLU A 400 -6.78 -10.41 -18.36
CA GLU A 400 -7.40 -9.59 -19.42
C GLU A 400 -8.93 -9.53 -19.38
N VAL A 401 -9.50 -9.58 -18.14
CA VAL A 401 -10.95 -9.54 -17.95
C VAL A 401 -11.47 -8.12 -18.09
N THR A 402 -12.48 -7.94 -18.96
CA THR A 402 -13.08 -6.63 -19.26
C THR A 402 -14.18 -6.25 -18.26
N ALA A 403 -14.52 -4.97 -18.20
CA ALA A 403 -15.65 -4.47 -17.42
C ALA A 403 -16.99 -5.06 -17.93
N GLY A 404 -17.11 -5.31 -19.24
CA GLY A 404 -18.27 -5.98 -19.84
C GLY A 404 -18.48 -7.37 -19.30
N ALA A 405 -17.43 -8.21 -19.28
CA ALA A 405 -17.51 -9.56 -18.74
C ALA A 405 -17.88 -9.57 -17.25
N ILE A 406 -17.35 -8.62 -16.46
CA ILE A 406 -17.70 -8.49 -15.04
C ILE A 406 -19.17 -8.06 -14.87
N ARG A 407 -19.67 -7.12 -15.69
CA ARG A 407 -21.06 -6.66 -15.67
C ARG A 407 -22.05 -7.76 -16.06
N ASP A 408 -21.72 -8.57 -17.06
CA ASP A 408 -22.54 -9.69 -17.48
C ASP A 408 -22.65 -10.77 -16.39
N ALA A 409 -21.52 -11.11 -15.76
CA ALA A 409 -21.52 -11.99 -14.60
C ALA A 409 -22.35 -11.41 -13.41
N ALA A 410 -22.21 -10.10 -13.16
CA ALA A 410 -22.99 -9.41 -12.12
C ALA A 410 -24.50 -9.50 -12.38
N ALA A 411 -24.93 -9.36 -13.65
CA ALA A 411 -26.33 -9.50 -14.07
C ALA A 411 -26.87 -10.92 -13.87
N CYS A 412 -26.00 -11.94 -13.88
CA CYS A 412 -26.35 -13.31 -13.50
C CYS A 412 -26.44 -13.52 -11.97
N ASN A 413 -26.45 -12.44 -11.20
CA ASN A 413 -26.64 -12.43 -9.75
C ASN A 413 -25.63 -13.27 -8.96
N ILE A 414 -24.35 -13.23 -9.38
CA ILE A 414 -23.25 -13.85 -8.62
C ILE A 414 -23.15 -13.22 -7.22
N ALA A 415 -22.78 -14.01 -6.20
CA ALA A 415 -22.74 -13.54 -4.82
C ALA A 415 -21.68 -12.45 -4.59
N GLY A 416 -20.55 -12.50 -5.31
CA GLY A 416 -19.46 -11.52 -5.15
C GLY A 416 -18.19 -11.91 -5.95
N PRO A 417 -17.08 -11.22 -5.68
CA PRO A 417 -15.85 -11.37 -6.48
C PRO A 417 -15.26 -12.79 -6.43
N ASN A 418 -15.56 -13.59 -5.40
CA ASN A 418 -15.04 -14.95 -5.33
C ASN A 418 -15.70 -15.91 -6.33
N GLN A 419 -16.97 -15.71 -6.70
CA GLN A 419 -17.59 -16.46 -7.80
C GLN A 419 -17.03 -16.01 -9.15
N LEU A 420 -16.70 -14.72 -9.31
CA LEU A 420 -16.06 -14.22 -10.53
C LEU A 420 -14.70 -14.89 -10.81
N LYS A 421 -13.95 -15.27 -9.75
CA LYS A 421 -12.72 -16.09 -9.91
C LYS A 421 -12.98 -17.38 -10.65
N THR A 422 -14.05 -18.08 -10.33
CA THR A 422 -14.41 -19.37 -10.93
C THR A 422 -14.74 -19.21 -12.41
N MET A 423 -15.40 -18.13 -12.79
CA MET A 423 -15.85 -17.90 -14.17
C MET A 423 -14.71 -17.40 -15.08
N PHE A 424 -13.91 -16.47 -14.61
CA PHE A 424 -12.96 -15.71 -15.43
C PHE A 424 -11.53 -15.68 -14.89
N ARG A 425 -11.22 -16.36 -13.79
CA ARG A 425 -9.96 -16.30 -13.08
C ARG A 425 -9.60 -14.87 -12.59
N CYS A 426 -10.55 -13.91 -12.66
CA CYS A 426 -10.36 -12.52 -12.26
C CYS A 426 -9.87 -12.42 -10.81
N GLY A 427 -8.71 -11.82 -10.59
CA GLY A 427 -8.06 -11.75 -9.28
C GLY A 427 -7.17 -12.94 -8.91
N MET A 428 -7.01 -13.95 -9.82
CA MET A 428 -6.17 -15.13 -9.58
C MET A 428 -4.75 -15.00 -10.18
N GLY A 429 -4.50 -14.01 -11.01
CA GLY A 429 -3.19 -13.80 -11.62
C GLY A 429 -2.12 -13.36 -10.61
N PRO A 430 -0.86 -13.11 -11.06
CA PRO A 430 0.30 -12.87 -10.19
C PRO A 430 0.12 -11.75 -9.17
N CYS A 431 -0.72 -10.75 -9.47
CA CYS A 431 -1.00 -9.66 -8.54
C CYS A 431 -1.97 -10.05 -7.41
N GLN A 432 -2.59 -11.23 -7.46
CA GLN A 432 -3.54 -11.72 -6.46
C GLN A 432 -4.63 -10.69 -6.13
N GLY A 433 -5.28 -10.14 -7.17
CA GLY A 433 -6.38 -9.18 -7.03
C GLY A 433 -5.98 -7.75 -6.64
N ARG A 434 -4.72 -7.46 -6.35
CA ARG A 434 -4.29 -6.11 -5.94
C ARG A 434 -4.73 -5.01 -6.90
N LEU A 435 -4.63 -5.25 -8.22
CA LEU A 435 -4.95 -4.26 -9.24
C LEU A 435 -6.43 -4.21 -9.64
N CYS A 436 -7.23 -5.22 -9.36
CA CYS A 436 -8.60 -5.26 -9.84
C CYS A 436 -9.67 -5.28 -8.74
N SER A 437 -9.33 -5.66 -7.51
CA SER A 437 -10.32 -5.93 -6.45
C SER A 437 -11.28 -4.76 -6.20
N SER A 438 -10.79 -3.53 -6.03
CA SER A 438 -11.64 -2.37 -5.76
C SER A 438 -12.59 -2.08 -6.92
N THR A 439 -12.08 -2.09 -8.15
CA THR A 439 -12.89 -1.87 -9.36
C THR A 439 -13.92 -2.97 -9.56
N VAL A 440 -13.55 -4.23 -9.35
CA VAL A 440 -14.47 -5.38 -9.45
C VAL A 440 -15.59 -5.24 -8.42
N THR A 441 -15.27 -4.98 -7.16
CA THR A 441 -16.29 -4.80 -6.11
C THR A 441 -17.25 -3.66 -6.46
N GLU A 442 -16.75 -2.53 -6.94
CA GLU A 442 -17.58 -1.39 -7.27
C GLU A 442 -18.46 -1.63 -8.53
N ILE A 443 -17.97 -2.34 -9.53
CA ILE A 443 -18.80 -2.74 -10.69
C ILE A 443 -19.91 -3.71 -10.25
N LEU A 444 -19.60 -4.70 -9.42
CA LEU A 444 -20.59 -5.63 -8.89
C LEU A 444 -21.64 -4.89 -8.04
N ALA A 445 -21.20 -3.99 -7.17
CA ALA A 445 -22.07 -3.17 -6.33
C ALA A 445 -23.04 -2.31 -7.16
N GLU A 446 -22.51 -1.66 -8.21
CA GLU A 446 -23.30 -0.83 -9.13
C GLU A 446 -24.36 -1.66 -9.87
N VAL A 447 -23.97 -2.76 -10.53
CA VAL A 447 -24.88 -3.56 -11.34
C VAL A 447 -25.95 -4.24 -10.49
N GLN A 448 -25.60 -4.72 -9.29
CA GLN A 448 -26.52 -5.42 -8.40
C GLN A 448 -27.28 -4.48 -7.45
N ASN A 449 -27.03 -3.16 -7.53
CA ASN A 449 -27.58 -2.17 -6.60
C ASN A 449 -27.39 -2.58 -5.13
N ARG A 450 -26.18 -2.97 -4.78
CA ARG A 450 -25.77 -3.42 -3.44
C ARG A 450 -24.66 -2.51 -2.90
N ALA A 451 -24.59 -2.41 -1.57
CA ALA A 451 -23.47 -1.71 -0.94
C ALA A 451 -22.15 -2.50 -1.14
N PRO A 452 -21.00 -1.84 -1.39
CA PRO A 452 -19.71 -2.51 -1.60
C PRO A 452 -19.32 -3.46 -0.48
N GLU A 453 -19.64 -3.13 0.78
CA GLU A 453 -19.40 -4.00 1.93
C GLU A 453 -20.17 -5.32 1.87
N THR A 454 -21.36 -5.34 1.27
CA THR A 454 -22.15 -6.56 1.11
C THR A 454 -21.73 -7.39 -0.08
N VAL A 455 -21.12 -6.78 -1.08
CA VAL A 455 -20.46 -7.47 -2.20
C VAL A 455 -19.19 -8.16 -1.72
N GLY A 456 -18.43 -7.49 -0.85
CA GLY A 456 -17.24 -8.00 -0.21
C GLY A 456 -15.97 -7.89 -1.07
N PHE A 457 -14.91 -8.46 -0.52
CA PHE A 457 -13.57 -8.48 -1.11
C PHE A 457 -13.20 -9.89 -1.58
N TYR A 458 -12.14 -10.02 -2.39
CA TYR A 458 -11.56 -11.33 -2.70
C TYR A 458 -11.11 -12.05 -1.44
N ARG A 459 -11.40 -13.33 -1.32
CA ARG A 459 -10.78 -14.19 -0.31
C ARG A 459 -9.45 -14.68 -0.85
N LEU A 460 -8.38 -14.16 -0.29
CA LEU A 460 -7.02 -14.48 -0.68
C LEU A 460 -6.47 -15.66 0.13
N ARG A 461 -5.46 -16.30 -0.41
CA ARG A 461 -4.72 -17.40 0.22
C ARG A 461 -3.23 -17.21 -0.02
N ALA A 462 -2.42 -17.71 0.88
CA ALA A 462 -0.99 -17.80 0.66
C ALA A 462 -0.67 -18.80 -0.49
N PRO A 463 0.39 -18.55 -1.24
CA PRO A 463 1.27 -17.39 -1.20
C PRO A 463 0.61 -16.13 -1.79
N VAL A 464 0.75 -14.98 -1.11
CA VAL A 464 0.16 -13.71 -1.58
C VAL A 464 0.96 -13.04 -2.70
N LYS A 465 2.08 -13.61 -3.06
CA LYS A 465 2.98 -13.22 -4.16
C LYS A 465 3.54 -14.46 -4.84
N PRO A 466 3.94 -14.39 -6.11
CA PRO A 466 4.61 -15.49 -6.78
C PRO A 466 5.87 -15.92 -6.02
N VAL A 467 5.99 -17.21 -5.77
CA VAL A 467 7.14 -17.86 -5.13
C VAL A 467 7.59 -19.01 -6.02
N PRO A 468 8.89 -19.18 -6.29
CA PRO A 468 9.41 -20.34 -7.04
C PRO A 468 9.06 -21.67 -6.35
N LEU A 469 8.67 -22.67 -7.13
CA LEU A 469 8.34 -24.00 -6.58
C LEU A 469 9.48 -24.61 -5.79
N SER A 470 10.74 -24.38 -6.19
CA SER A 470 11.93 -24.83 -5.49
C SER A 470 12.03 -24.25 -4.07
N GLU A 471 11.55 -23.03 -3.86
CA GLU A 471 11.53 -22.40 -2.53
C GLU A 471 10.44 -23.00 -1.64
N ILE A 472 9.26 -23.31 -2.21
CA ILE A 472 8.18 -23.96 -1.49
C ILE A 472 8.58 -25.39 -1.11
N ALA A 473 9.18 -26.13 -2.06
CA ALA A 473 9.61 -27.51 -1.85
C ALA A 473 10.76 -27.65 -0.82
N ALA A 474 11.50 -26.57 -0.57
CA ALA A 474 12.56 -26.56 0.44
C ALA A 474 12.06 -26.37 1.88
N LEU A 475 10.78 -26.03 2.07
CA LEU A 475 10.20 -25.92 3.41
C LEU A 475 10.08 -27.32 4.07
N PRO A 476 10.27 -27.40 5.38
CA PRO A 476 10.01 -28.65 6.09
C PRO A 476 8.53 -29.04 5.93
N PRO A 477 8.24 -30.32 5.64
CA PRO A 477 6.87 -30.77 5.54
C PRO A 477 6.20 -30.68 6.92
N THR A 478 4.96 -30.13 6.94
CA THR A 478 4.15 -30.16 8.16
C THR A 478 3.52 -31.56 8.32
N PRO A 479 3.20 -32.00 9.54
CA PRO A 479 2.49 -33.25 9.78
C PRO A 479 1.22 -33.39 8.94
N ASP A 480 0.43 -32.34 8.85
CA ASP A 480 -0.81 -32.31 8.05
C ASP A 480 -0.54 -32.41 6.55
N ALA A 481 0.52 -31.79 6.04
CA ALA A 481 0.90 -31.90 4.66
C ALA A 481 1.38 -33.33 4.30
N VAL A 482 2.12 -33.97 5.20
CA VAL A 482 2.54 -35.38 5.04
C VAL A 482 1.30 -36.28 5.03
N PHE A 483 0.41 -36.13 6.01
CA PHE A 483 -0.83 -36.87 6.09
C PHE A 483 -1.70 -36.69 4.84
N ALA A 484 -1.86 -35.46 4.36
CA ALA A 484 -2.66 -35.15 3.16
C ALA A 484 -2.16 -35.84 1.88
N VAL A 485 -0.85 -36.15 1.80
CA VAL A 485 -0.23 -36.77 0.62
C VAL A 485 -0.11 -38.28 0.81
N THR A 486 0.27 -38.74 1.99
CA THR A 486 0.60 -40.17 2.25
C THR A 486 -0.56 -40.96 2.87
N GLY A 487 -1.52 -40.26 3.52
CA GLY A 487 -2.55 -40.90 4.34
C GLY A 487 -2.03 -41.47 5.65
N GLU A 488 -0.75 -41.32 5.95
CA GLU A 488 -0.11 -41.83 7.16
C GLU A 488 0.10 -40.69 8.17
N GLN A 489 -0.31 -40.90 9.41
CA GLN A 489 0.03 -39.94 10.49
C GLN A 489 1.53 -39.92 10.70
N PRO A 490 2.19 -38.76 10.67
CA PRO A 490 3.62 -38.71 10.95
C PRO A 490 3.88 -39.18 12.37
N ASP A 491 4.92 -40.00 12.52
CA ASP A 491 5.35 -40.54 13.80
C ASP A 491 5.83 -39.37 14.68
N ASN A 492 5.10 -39.09 15.76
CA ASN A 492 5.43 -38.07 16.74
C ASN A 492 6.59 -38.41 17.66
N SER A 493 7.39 -39.41 17.31
CA SER A 493 8.59 -39.80 18.09
C SER A 493 9.62 -38.67 18.00
N PRO A 494 10.06 -38.08 19.09
CA PRO A 494 11.14 -37.10 19.07
C PRO A 494 12.40 -37.75 18.47
N THR A 495 12.89 -37.20 17.39
CA THR A 495 14.19 -37.56 16.83
C THR A 495 15.25 -37.21 17.87
N ILE A 496 15.93 -38.27 18.40
CA ILE A 496 17.02 -38.24 19.40
C ILE A 496 18.21 -37.45 18.82
#